data_c206125c33fd36b213710ae5788a85c6
#
_entry.id   c206125c33fd36b213710ae5788a85c6
#
_cell.length_a   1.000
_cell.length_b   1.000
_cell.length_c   1.000
_cell.angle_alpha   90.00
_cell.angle_beta   90.00
_cell.angle_gamma   90.00
#
_symmetry.space_group_name_H-M   'P 1'
#
loop_
_entity.id
_entity.type
_entity.pdbx_description
1 polymer ?
#
loop_
_entity_poly.entity_id
_entity_poly.type
_entity_poly.pdbx_seq_one_letter_code
_entity_poly.pdbx_strand_id
1 'polypeptide(L)'
;MLPHPGACHCSNTINEMKALEKEHVMSVVNTIFKQLVSTTSADVIGSWGVSSIVTTQIVQNINGDNYAMAALVLTVDGLQFSGDAYVAYDEGNDYYRIYAVKSDGKLQEYRKDVAFDEIGSVLDQMIEKGSMTQQEYEEKISALYNLKVITL
;
A
#
# COMPACT_ATOMS: atom_id res chain seq x y z
N MET A 1 19.07 -11.03 3.67
CA MET A 1 19.21 -10.33 3.79
C MET A 1 20.13 -9.69 4.00
N LEU A 2 20.34 -9.16 4.18
CA LEU A 2 21.11 -8.43 4.19
C LEU A 2 21.97 -8.47 5.00
N PRO A 3 22.60 -8.56 5.16
CA PRO A 3 23.36 -8.59 5.93
C PRO A 3 23.59 -7.86 6.63
N HIS A 4 23.62 -7.81 6.91
CA HIS A 4 23.87 -7.13 7.54
C HIS A 4 24.72 -6.85 7.87
N PRO A 5 25.02 -6.71 7.81
CA PRO A 5 25.79 -6.52 8.19
C PRO A 5 26.37 -6.19 8.66
N GLY A 6 26.55 -6.16 8.72
CA GLY A 6 26.89 -5.76 9.12
C GLY A 6 27.22 -5.45 9.82
N ALA A 7 27.44 -5.62 10.02
CA ALA A 7 27.62 -5.35 10.64
C ALA A 7 27.97 -4.86 11.29
N CYS A 8 28.26 -4.81 11.54
CA CYS A 8 28.37 -4.24 12.15
C CYS A 8 28.45 -3.46 12.46
N HIS A 9 28.08 -3.06 12.60
CA HIS A 9 27.96 -2.25 12.86
C HIS A 9 27.87 -1.57 13.59
N CYS A 10 28.31 -1.49 13.97
CA CYS A 10 28.07 -0.79 14.77
C CYS A 10 28.11 0.31 14.81
N SER A 11 28.11 0.42 14.62
CA SER A 11 28.45 1.50 14.69
C SER A 11 27.77 2.51 14.68
N ASN A 12 26.92 2.50 14.52
CA ASN A 12 26.40 3.62 14.55
C ASN A 12 25.03 3.49 14.23
N THR A 13 24.12 3.81 15.15
CA THR A 13 22.73 3.81 15.01
C THR A 13 22.26 4.61 13.84
N ILE A 14 22.92 5.69 13.55
CA ILE A 14 22.59 6.49 12.39
C ILE A 14 22.76 5.69 11.12
N ASN A 15 23.81 4.92 11.07
CA ASN A 15 24.04 4.07 9.91
C ASN A 15 23.01 2.98 9.78
N GLU A 16 22.50 2.53 10.91
CA GLU A 16 21.45 1.52 10.90
C GLU A 16 20.17 2.05 10.33
N MET A 17 20.03 3.37 10.33
CA MET A 17 18.86 4.02 9.79
C MET A 17 19.00 4.38 8.34
N LYS A 18 20.06 3.95 7.71
CA LYS A 18 20.26 4.26 6.31
C LYS A 18 19.11 3.78 5.47
N ALA A 19 18.84 4.52 4.43
CA ALA A 19 17.89 4.13 3.42
C ALA A 19 18.31 2.79 2.81
N LEU A 20 17.34 2.03 2.38
CA LEU A 20 17.58 0.80 1.63
C LEU A 20 18.24 1.15 0.30
N GLU A 21 19.01 0.22 -0.24
CA GLU A 21 19.61 0.41 -1.54
C GLU A 21 18.55 0.51 -2.62
N LYS A 22 18.76 1.40 -3.58
CA LYS A 22 17.78 1.68 -4.62
C LYS A 22 17.38 0.42 -5.39
N GLU A 23 18.36 -0.40 -5.75
CA GLU A 23 18.09 -1.62 -6.49
C GLU A 23 17.25 -2.60 -5.68
N HIS A 24 17.50 -2.67 -4.39
CA HIS A 24 16.70 -3.50 -3.51
C HIS A 24 15.26 -3.00 -3.44
N VAL A 25 15.08 -1.69 -3.27
CA VAL A 25 13.74 -1.09 -3.23
C VAL A 25 12.99 -1.39 -4.52
N MET A 26 13.64 -1.20 -5.67
CA MET A 26 13.01 -1.46 -6.96
C MET A 26 12.60 -2.93 -7.10
N SER A 27 13.45 -3.83 -6.66
CA SER A 27 13.17 -5.26 -6.73
C SER A 27 11.96 -5.63 -5.87
N VAL A 28 11.93 -5.13 -4.65
CA VAL A 28 10.81 -5.40 -3.73
C VAL A 28 9.51 -4.84 -4.29
N VAL A 29 9.52 -3.59 -4.75
CA VAL A 29 8.30 -2.95 -5.25
C VAL A 29 7.81 -3.63 -6.52
N ASN A 30 8.72 -4.10 -7.38
CA ASN A 30 8.35 -4.88 -8.55
C ASN A 30 7.60 -6.14 -8.14
N THR A 31 8.08 -6.81 -7.10
CA THR A 31 7.42 -8.01 -6.58
C THR A 31 6.04 -7.68 -6.03
N ILE A 32 5.92 -6.59 -5.28
CA ILE A 32 4.62 -6.14 -4.76
C ILE A 32 3.64 -5.92 -5.90
N PHE A 33 4.07 -5.21 -6.93
CA PHE A 33 3.21 -4.91 -8.07
C PHE A 33 2.76 -6.18 -8.78
N LYS A 34 3.68 -7.10 -9.02
CA LYS A 34 3.35 -8.37 -9.68
C LYS A 34 2.37 -9.19 -8.85
N GLN A 35 2.57 -9.24 -7.55
CA GLN A 35 1.65 -9.96 -6.65
C GLN A 35 0.27 -9.31 -6.68
N LEU A 36 0.21 -7.99 -6.65
CA LEU A 36 -1.05 -7.27 -6.68
C LEU A 36 -1.83 -7.59 -7.95
N VAL A 37 -1.20 -7.44 -9.12
CA VAL A 37 -1.92 -7.62 -10.39
C VAL A 37 -2.22 -9.09 -10.68
N SER A 38 -1.48 -10.02 -10.09
CA SER A 38 -1.74 -11.45 -10.31
C SER A 38 -2.84 -11.99 -9.40
N THR A 39 -3.12 -11.32 -8.28
CA THR A 39 -4.10 -11.78 -7.29
C THR A 39 -5.37 -10.92 -7.24
N THR A 40 -5.41 -9.83 -8.01
CA THR A 40 -6.53 -8.89 -7.97
C THR A 40 -6.98 -8.60 -9.39
N SER A 41 -8.27 -8.67 -9.64
CA SER A 41 -8.78 -8.47 -11.00
C SER A 41 -8.56 -7.04 -11.47
N ALA A 42 -8.42 -6.87 -12.78
CA ALA A 42 -8.23 -5.55 -13.38
C ALA A 42 -9.44 -4.64 -13.11
N ASP A 43 -10.64 -5.22 -13.05
CA ASP A 43 -11.85 -4.44 -12.77
C ASP A 43 -11.80 -3.83 -11.37
N VAL A 44 -11.35 -4.60 -10.39
CA VAL A 44 -11.23 -4.11 -9.03
C VAL A 44 -10.18 -3.00 -8.94
N ILE A 45 -9.01 -3.23 -9.53
CA ILE A 45 -7.95 -2.21 -9.54
C ILE A 45 -8.44 -0.95 -10.27
N GLY A 46 -9.14 -1.13 -11.39
CA GLY A 46 -9.69 -0.01 -12.15
C GLY A 46 -10.67 0.84 -11.34
N SER A 47 -11.41 0.22 -10.42
CA SER A 47 -12.37 0.95 -9.60
C SER A 47 -11.71 1.92 -8.63
N TRP A 48 -10.43 1.75 -8.35
CA TRP A 48 -9.72 2.59 -7.38
C TRP A 48 -9.34 3.96 -7.92
N GLY A 49 -9.51 4.20 -9.21
CA GLY A 49 -9.15 5.50 -9.80
C GLY A 49 -7.68 5.82 -9.66
N VAL A 50 -6.82 4.87 -10.00
CA VAL A 50 -5.37 5.05 -9.88
C VAL A 50 -4.89 6.05 -10.91
N SER A 51 -4.26 7.14 -10.44
CA SER A 51 -3.70 8.16 -11.32
C SER A 51 -2.18 8.16 -11.33
N SER A 52 -1.55 7.50 -10.37
CA SER A 52 -0.09 7.49 -10.25
C SER A 52 0.36 6.24 -9.51
N ILE A 53 1.49 5.69 -9.94
CA ILE A 53 2.14 4.55 -9.30
C ILE A 53 3.60 4.93 -9.12
N VAL A 54 4.08 4.91 -7.86
CA VAL A 54 5.42 5.38 -7.53
C VAL A 54 6.11 4.35 -6.65
N THR A 55 7.42 4.24 -6.83
CA THR A 55 8.29 3.44 -5.98
C THR A 55 8.95 4.34 -4.95
N THR A 56 8.88 3.99 -3.70
CA THR A 56 9.52 4.77 -2.65
C THR A 56 9.95 3.88 -1.49
N GLN A 57 10.44 4.49 -0.44
CA GLN A 57 10.68 3.81 0.82
C GLN A 57 10.24 4.72 1.94
N ILE A 58 9.80 4.11 3.03
CA ILE A 58 9.36 4.85 4.21
C ILE A 58 10.12 4.33 5.42
N VAL A 59 10.20 5.17 6.45
CA VAL A 59 10.79 4.77 7.74
C VAL A 59 9.69 4.90 8.78
N GLN A 60 9.43 3.81 9.49
CA GLN A 60 8.41 3.78 10.54
C GLN A 60 8.99 3.27 11.83
N ASN A 61 8.56 3.88 12.94
CA ASN A 61 8.93 3.41 14.27
C ASN A 61 7.93 2.34 14.68
N ILE A 62 8.43 1.14 14.92
CA ILE A 62 7.60 -0.01 15.29
C ILE A 62 8.19 -0.59 16.58
N ASN A 63 7.43 -0.50 17.66
CA ASN A 63 7.84 -1.01 18.98
C ASN A 63 9.19 -0.44 19.45
N GLY A 64 9.41 0.84 19.16
CA GLY A 64 10.62 1.52 19.59
C GLY A 64 11.78 1.48 18.62
N ASP A 65 11.70 0.66 17.56
CA ASP A 65 12.74 0.56 16.55
C ASP A 65 12.28 1.16 15.25
N ASN A 66 13.20 1.79 14.54
CA ASN A 66 12.91 2.36 13.24
C ASN A 66 13.23 1.36 12.14
N TYR A 67 12.30 1.20 11.20
CA TYR A 67 12.46 0.30 10.09
C TYR A 67 12.29 1.03 8.77
N ALA A 68 13.22 0.82 7.85
CA ALA A 68 13.08 1.28 6.47
C ALA A 68 12.37 0.19 5.68
N MET A 69 11.34 0.56 4.95
CA MET A 69 10.54 -0.39 4.16
C MET A 69 10.37 0.14 2.75
N ALA A 70 10.62 -0.74 1.77
CA ALA A 70 10.29 -0.43 0.39
C ALA A 70 8.78 -0.41 0.24
N ALA A 71 8.26 0.53 -0.54
CA ALA A 71 6.83 0.70 -0.66
C ALA A 71 6.40 1.05 -2.09
N LEU A 72 5.29 0.44 -2.50
CA LEU A 72 4.56 0.82 -3.70
C LEU A 72 3.53 1.85 -3.29
N VAL A 73 3.48 2.98 -3.99
CA VAL A 73 2.53 4.05 -3.70
C VAL A 73 1.56 4.20 -4.86
N LEU A 74 0.28 4.08 -4.55
CA LEU A 74 -0.80 4.28 -5.51
C LEU A 74 -1.56 5.54 -5.13
N THR A 75 -1.64 6.51 -6.03
CA THR A 75 -2.53 7.66 -5.84
C THR A 75 -3.89 7.26 -6.37
N VAL A 76 -4.89 7.27 -5.50
CA VAL A 76 -6.20 6.70 -5.79
C VAL A 76 -7.32 7.72 -5.53
N ASP A 77 -8.47 7.45 -6.13
CA ASP A 77 -9.68 8.26 -5.94
C ASP A 77 -10.88 7.33 -5.95
N GLY A 78 -11.09 6.66 -4.82
CA GLY A 78 -12.18 5.71 -4.68
C GLY A 78 -13.36 6.27 -3.89
N LEU A 79 -14.33 5.42 -3.65
CA LEU A 79 -15.55 5.83 -2.95
C LEU A 79 -15.31 6.20 -1.48
N GLN A 80 -14.40 5.48 -0.83
CA GLN A 80 -14.16 5.65 0.61
C GLN A 80 -12.91 6.45 0.90
N PHE A 81 -11.93 6.42 -0.01
CA PHE A 81 -10.64 7.04 0.24
C PHE A 81 -10.06 7.62 -1.05
N SER A 82 -9.61 8.86 -0.96
CA SER A 82 -8.85 9.54 -2.00
C SER A 82 -7.54 10.01 -1.40
N GLY A 83 -6.43 9.68 -2.04
CA GLY A 83 -5.10 10.05 -1.55
C GLY A 83 -4.09 9.00 -1.94
N ASP A 84 -3.01 8.91 -1.18
CA ASP A 84 -1.94 7.98 -1.46
C ASP A 84 -2.07 6.74 -0.59
N ALA A 85 -2.11 5.58 -1.22
CA ALA A 85 -2.11 4.28 -0.56
C ALA A 85 -0.73 3.66 -0.69
N TYR A 86 -0.14 3.27 0.43
CA TYR A 86 1.19 2.68 0.48
C TYR A 86 1.10 1.21 0.80
N VAL A 87 1.78 0.40 0.01
CA VAL A 87 1.97 -1.02 0.31
C VAL A 87 3.44 -1.19 0.65
N ALA A 88 3.76 -1.32 1.92
CA ALA A 88 5.13 -1.40 2.41
C ALA A 88 5.47 -2.84 2.79
N TYR A 89 6.70 -3.24 2.50
CA TYR A 89 7.15 -4.59 2.82
C TYR A 89 7.92 -4.60 4.13
N ASP A 90 7.40 -5.36 5.09
CA ASP A 90 8.03 -5.58 6.38
C ASP A 90 8.90 -6.83 6.26
N GLU A 91 10.17 -6.64 5.97
CA GLU A 91 11.09 -7.74 5.71
C GLU A 91 11.26 -8.66 6.91
N GLY A 92 11.25 -8.09 8.11
CA GLY A 92 11.45 -8.87 9.32
C GLY A 92 10.37 -9.90 9.57
N ASN A 93 9.13 -9.59 9.18
CA ASN A 93 7.99 -10.48 9.36
C ASN A 93 7.52 -11.15 8.09
N ASP A 94 8.05 -10.74 6.94
CA ASP A 94 7.66 -11.25 5.63
C ASP A 94 6.15 -11.07 5.36
N TYR A 95 5.64 -9.91 5.76
CA TYR A 95 4.27 -9.49 5.49
C TYR A 95 4.28 -8.06 4.99
N TYR A 96 3.15 -7.62 4.49
CA TYR A 96 2.99 -6.24 4.04
C TYR A 96 2.24 -5.42 5.08
N ARG A 97 2.49 -4.10 5.05
CA ARG A 97 1.76 -3.12 5.84
C ARG A 97 1.14 -2.12 4.89
N ILE A 98 -0.12 -1.84 5.07
CA ILE A 98 -0.86 -0.90 4.23
C ILE A 98 -1.02 0.39 5.01
N TYR A 99 -0.61 1.50 4.39
CA TYR A 99 -0.73 2.83 4.98
C TYR A 99 -1.53 3.73 4.06
N ALA A 100 -2.11 4.78 4.62
CA ALA A 100 -2.82 5.79 3.87
C ALA A 100 -2.33 7.16 4.26
N VAL A 101 -2.22 8.05 3.27
CA VAL A 101 -1.93 9.46 3.53
C VAL A 101 -3.16 10.24 3.17
N LYS A 102 -3.78 10.86 4.18
CA LYS A 102 -4.98 11.66 4.02
C LYS A 102 -4.61 13.14 3.84
N SER A 103 -5.62 13.98 3.87
CA SER A 103 -5.43 15.42 3.64
C SER A 103 -4.48 16.10 4.62
N ASP A 104 -4.28 15.53 5.81
CA ASP A 104 -3.35 16.08 6.80
C ASP A 104 -1.88 15.78 6.45
N GLY A 105 -1.63 14.99 5.43
CA GLY A 105 -0.29 14.65 4.99
C GLY A 105 0.41 13.62 5.84
N LYS A 106 -0.25 13.07 6.85
CA LYS A 106 0.36 12.08 7.73
C LYS A 106 0.13 10.68 7.24
N LEU A 107 1.17 9.86 7.37
CA LEU A 107 1.11 8.45 7.03
C LEU A 107 0.45 7.70 8.19
N GLN A 108 -0.67 7.04 7.93
CA GLN A 108 -1.39 6.29 8.93
C GLN A 108 -1.49 4.83 8.55
N GLU A 109 -1.14 3.94 9.45
CA GLU A 109 -1.25 2.51 9.19
C GLU A 109 -2.73 2.09 9.16
N TYR A 110 -3.12 1.45 8.07
CA TYR A 110 -4.46 0.93 7.92
C TYR A 110 -4.53 -0.53 8.37
N ARG A 111 -3.57 -1.33 7.94
CA ARG A 111 -3.52 -2.75 8.29
C ARG A 111 -2.09 -3.28 8.24
N LYS A 112 -1.74 -4.13 9.19
CA LYS A 112 -0.45 -4.82 9.20
C LYS A 112 -0.66 -6.32 8.98
N ASP A 113 0.43 -7.04 8.82
CA ASP A 113 0.44 -8.50 8.66
C ASP A 113 -0.43 -8.96 7.49
N VAL A 114 -0.32 -8.24 6.37
CA VAL A 114 -1.08 -8.53 5.16
C VAL A 114 -0.28 -9.49 4.29
N ALA A 115 -0.86 -10.63 3.95
CA ALA A 115 -0.21 -11.61 3.09
C ALA A 115 -0.24 -11.14 1.63
N PHE A 116 0.65 -11.71 0.82
CA PHE A 116 0.80 -11.27 -0.58
C PHE A 116 -0.49 -11.40 -1.38
N ASP A 117 -1.33 -12.38 -1.08
CA ASP A 117 -2.57 -12.60 -1.81
C ASP A 117 -3.76 -11.83 -1.21
N GLU A 118 -3.51 -11.08 -0.13
CA GLU A 118 -4.54 -10.26 0.51
C GLU A 118 -4.41 -8.77 0.18
N ILE A 119 -3.32 -8.37 -0.47
CA ILE A 119 -3.05 -6.95 -0.72
C ILE A 119 -4.23 -6.29 -1.43
N GLY A 120 -4.72 -6.91 -2.49
CA GLY A 120 -5.80 -6.36 -3.28
C GLY A 120 -7.10 -6.21 -2.51
N SER A 121 -7.47 -7.21 -1.71
CA SER A 121 -8.72 -7.16 -0.96
C SER A 121 -8.63 -6.12 0.16
N VAL A 122 -7.48 -5.96 0.79
CA VAL A 122 -7.29 -4.95 1.84
C VAL A 122 -7.35 -3.55 1.24
N LEU A 123 -6.68 -3.34 0.10
CA LEU A 123 -6.75 -2.06 -0.60
C LEU A 123 -8.18 -1.73 -1.04
N ASP A 124 -8.88 -2.72 -1.58
CA ASP A 124 -10.25 -2.52 -2.03
C ASP A 124 -11.16 -2.13 -0.87
N GLN A 125 -10.97 -2.76 0.27
CA GLN A 125 -11.73 -2.40 1.46
C GLN A 125 -11.44 -0.96 1.89
N MET A 126 -10.19 -0.54 1.87
CA MET A 126 -9.81 0.81 2.25
C MET A 126 -10.30 1.87 1.26
N ILE A 127 -10.17 1.58 -0.03
CA ILE A 127 -10.36 2.58 -1.09
C ILE A 127 -11.82 2.64 -1.55
N GLU A 128 -12.46 1.50 -1.72
CA GLU A 128 -13.79 1.43 -2.34
C GLU A 128 -14.89 1.00 -1.39
N LYS A 129 -14.73 -0.12 -0.73
CA LYS A 129 -15.83 -0.73 0.02
C LYS A 129 -16.03 -0.16 1.43
N GLY A 130 -14.92 0.13 2.11
CA GLY A 130 -15.00 0.55 3.50
C GLY A 130 -15.66 -0.56 4.32
N SER A 131 -16.65 -0.19 5.12
CA SER A 131 -17.39 -1.13 5.95
C SER A 131 -18.68 -1.62 5.28
N MET A 132 -18.90 -1.28 4.02
CA MET A 132 -20.10 -1.70 3.30
C MET A 132 -20.11 -3.19 3.05
N THR A 133 -21.30 -3.79 3.12
CA THR A 133 -21.47 -5.17 2.65
C THR A 133 -21.34 -5.18 1.12
N GLN A 134 -21.17 -6.37 0.57
CA GLN A 134 -21.09 -6.50 -0.88
C GLN A 134 -22.34 -5.97 -1.56
N GLN A 135 -23.53 -6.24 -0.96
CA GLN A 135 -24.78 -5.77 -1.52
C GLN A 135 -24.88 -4.26 -1.50
N GLU A 136 -24.50 -3.63 -0.38
CA GLU A 136 -24.52 -2.17 -0.27
C GLU A 136 -23.58 -1.53 -1.28
N TYR A 137 -22.41 -2.13 -1.46
CA TYR A 137 -21.43 -1.65 -2.41
C TYR A 137 -21.98 -1.70 -3.84
N GLU A 138 -22.59 -2.83 -4.21
CA GLU A 138 -23.16 -3.00 -5.54
C GLU A 138 -24.30 -2.03 -5.81
N GLU A 139 -25.13 -1.79 -4.82
CA GLU A 139 -26.21 -0.82 -4.92
C GLU A 139 -25.68 0.58 -5.14
N LYS A 140 -24.63 0.95 -4.42
CA LYS A 140 -24.05 2.29 -4.55
C LYS A 140 -23.40 2.48 -5.92
N ILE A 141 -22.71 1.48 -6.42
CA ILE A 141 -22.08 1.52 -7.74
C ILE A 141 -23.15 1.63 -8.82
N SER A 142 -24.25 0.88 -8.69
CA SER A 142 -25.36 0.95 -9.64
C SER A 142 -25.99 2.33 -9.68
N ALA A 143 -26.17 2.95 -8.52
CA ALA A 143 -26.73 4.29 -8.44
C ALA A 143 -25.82 5.30 -9.13
N LEU A 144 -24.52 5.23 -8.91
CA LEU A 144 -23.56 6.11 -9.57
C LEU A 144 -23.53 5.91 -11.07
N TYR A 145 -23.61 4.65 -11.52
CA TYR A 145 -23.64 4.34 -12.93
C TYR A 145 -24.88 4.91 -13.59
N ASN A 146 -26.03 4.76 -12.94
CA ASN A 146 -27.29 5.29 -13.46
C ASN A 146 -27.26 6.80 -13.57
N LEU A 147 -26.66 7.49 -12.59
CA LEU A 147 -26.51 8.93 -12.65
C LEU A 147 -25.66 9.36 -13.86
N LYS A 148 -24.60 8.64 -14.15
CA LYS A 148 -23.77 8.94 -15.32
C LYS A 148 -24.53 8.76 -16.61
N VAL A 149 -25.33 7.73 -16.69
CA VAL A 149 -26.15 7.48 -17.89
C VAL A 149 -27.16 8.60 -18.09
N ILE A 150 -27.80 9.06 -17.01
CA ILE A 150 -28.80 10.11 -17.07
C ILE A 150 -28.19 11.44 -17.54
N THR A 151 -26.97 11.71 -17.11
CA THR A 151 -26.30 12.98 -17.48
C THR A 151 -25.76 12.99 -18.89
N LEU A 152 -25.74 11.88 -19.54
CA LEU A 152 -25.37 11.82 -20.94
C LEU A 152 -26.50 12.29 -21.83
#